data_52b575137248fe1fdb4f2a1db055279f
#
_entry.id   52b575137248fe1fdb4f2a1db055279f
#
_cell.length_a   1.000
_cell.length_b   1.000
_cell.length_c   1.000
_cell.angle_alpha   90.00
_cell.angle_beta   90.00
_cell.angle_gamma   90.00
#
_symmetry.space_group_name_H-M   'P 1'
#
loop_
_entity.id
_entity.type
_entity.pdbx_description
1 polymer ?
#
loop_
_entity_poly.entity_id
_entity_poly.type
_entity_poly.pdbx_seq_one_letter_code
_entity_poly.pdbx_strand_id
1 'polypeptide(L)'
;MTNRIVPTELTLGVADIDATEQFYRDILGVEMIRLGDAVRITFGEFTLVFEHAPPTERAKFELGLRVPDAAMLDAIAARAGVATYDRDGGGRALFVTDPDHYTIEIFVR
;
A
#
# COMPACT_ATOMS: atom_id res chain seq x y z
N MET A 1 15.02 21.88 -4.58
CA MET A 1 14.21 22.21 -5.78
C MET A 1 13.17 21.13 -6.03
N THR A 2 11.95 21.51 -6.24
CA THR A 2 10.87 20.57 -6.48
C THR A 2 10.77 20.26 -7.97
N ASN A 3 10.70 18.98 -8.32
CA ASN A 3 10.46 18.58 -9.70
C ASN A 3 9.05 18.97 -10.13
N ARG A 4 8.91 19.34 -11.39
CA ARG A 4 7.59 19.70 -11.97
C ARG A 4 6.85 18.47 -12.51
N ILE A 5 7.58 17.37 -12.69
CA ILE A 5 7.00 16.09 -13.09
C ILE A 5 6.50 15.38 -11.84
N VAL A 6 5.25 15.00 -11.83
CA VAL A 6 4.60 14.37 -10.67
C VAL A 6 4.10 12.98 -11.07
N PRO A 7 4.51 11.92 -10.37
CA PRO A 7 3.91 10.61 -10.61
C PRO A 7 2.45 10.62 -10.16
N THR A 8 1.55 10.12 -10.99
CA THR A 8 0.12 10.14 -10.72
C THR A 8 -0.53 8.76 -10.68
N GLU A 9 0.15 7.74 -11.20
CA GLU A 9 -0.42 6.39 -11.24
C GLU A 9 0.66 5.34 -11.24
N LEU A 10 0.38 4.23 -10.55
CA LEU A 10 1.18 3.02 -10.60
C LEU A 10 0.23 1.84 -10.79
N THR A 11 0.50 0.99 -11.77
CA THR A 11 -0.30 -0.21 -12.04
C THR A 11 0.51 -1.45 -11.71
N LEU A 12 -0.07 -2.35 -10.93
CA LEU A 12 0.55 -3.61 -10.52
C LEU A 12 -0.34 -4.79 -10.92
N GLY A 13 0.29 -5.85 -11.41
CA GLY A 13 -0.40 -7.11 -11.69
C GLY A 13 -0.61 -7.92 -10.42
N VAL A 14 -1.80 -8.51 -10.25
CA VAL A 14 -2.15 -9.34 -9.11
C VAL A 14 -2.82 -10.63 -9.58
N ALA A 15 -2.58 -11.71 -8.86
CA ALA A 15 -3.11 -13.03 -9.21
C ALA A 15 -4.60 -13.16 -8.88
N ASP A 16 -5.03 -12.58 -7.76
CA ASP A 16 -6.41 -12.66 -7.26
C ASP A 16 -6.87 -11.28 -6.82
N ILE A 17 -7.69 -10.66 -7.66
CA ILE A 17 -8.17 -9.29 -7.40
C ILE A 17 -9.03 -9.20 -6.14
N ASP A 18 -9.80 -10.25 -5.83
CA ASP A 18 -10.64 -10.28 -4.63
C ASP A 18 -9.79 -10.32 -3.36
N ALA A 19 -8.72 -11.12 -3.36
CA ALA A 19 -7.79 -11.19 -2.23
C ALA A 19 -7.06 -9.85 -2.04
N THR A 20 -6.68 -9.19 -3.13
CA THR A 20 -6.06 -7.87 -3.09
C THR A 20 -7.02 -6.84 -2.50
N GLU A 21 -8.25 -6.80 -2.97
CA GLU A 21 -9.26 -5.88 -2.48
C GLU A 21 -9.49 -6.09 -0.99
N GLN A 22 -9.64 -7.34 -0.56
CA GLN A 22 -9.87 -7.68 0.84
C GLN A 22 -8.70 -7.25 1.73
N PHE A 23 -7.46 -7.50 1.30
CA PHE A 23 -6.28 -7.12 2.06
C PHE A 23 -6.21 -5.61 2.29
N TYR A 24 -6.32 -4.82 1.23
CA TYR A 24 -6.17 -3.37 1.34
C TYR A 24 -7.33 -2.74 2.11
N ARG A 25 -8.53 -3.28 1.97
CA ARG A 25 -9.69 -2.81 2.74
C ARG A 25 -9.58 -3.19 4.22
N ASP A 26 -9.29 -4.45 4.51
CA ASP A 26 -9.38 -4.97 5.86
C ASP A 26 -8.15 -4.67 6.71
N ILE A 27 -6.97 -4.65 6.10
CA ILE A 27 -5.71 -4.39 6.81
C ILE A 27 -5.37 -2.91 6.82
N LEU A 28 -5.36 -2.28 5.65
CA LEU A 28 -4.99 -0.86 5.55
C LEU A 28 -6.17 0.08 5.80
N GLY A 29 -7.40 -0.40 5.65
CA GLY A 29 -8.58 0.42 5.88
C GLY A 29 -8.80 1.48 4.81
N VAL A 30 -8.33 1.23 3.58
CA VAL A 30 -8.50 2.18 2.48
C VAL A 30 -9.77 1.92 1.70
N GLU A 31 -10.33 2.98 1.13
CA GLU A 31 -11.46 2.88 0.22
C GLU A 31 -10.96 2.54 -1.18
N MET A 32 -11.70 1.70 -1.87
CA MET A 32 -11.33 1.20 -3.20
C MET A 32 -12.50 1.28 -4.15
N ILE A 33 -12.18 1.44 -5.44
CA ILE A 33 -13.18 1.40 -6.51
C ILE A 33 -12.85 0.21 -7.40
N ARG A 34 -13.84 -0.68 -7.57
CA ARG A 34 -13.73 -1.83 -8.47
C ARG A 34 -14.23 -1.46 -9.86
N LEU A 35 -13.41 -1.68 -10.88
CA LEU A 35 -13.72 -1.42 -12.29
C LEU A 35 -13.37 -2.66 -13.10
N GLY A 36 -14.37 -3.55 -13.31
CA GLY A 36 -14.12 -4.81 -14.01
C GLY A 36 -13.09 -5.68 -13.29
N ASP A 37 -11.99 -5.99 -13.95
CA ASP A 37 -10.90 -6.80 -13.40
C ASP A 37 -9.80 -5.95 -12.73
N ALA A 38 -10.10 -4.72 -12.41
CA ALA A 38 -9.16 -3.81 -11.76
C ALA A 38 -9.74 -3.22 -10.49
N VAL A 39 -8.86 -2.89 -9.56
CA VAL A 39 -9.21 -2.17 -8.33
C VAL A 39 -8.32 -0.94 -8.24
N ARG A 40 -8.90 0.19 -7.87
CA ARG A 40 -8.18 1.46 -7.77
C ARG A 40 -8.26 2.03 -6.37
N ILE A 41 -7.13 2.54 -5.89
CA ILE A 41 -7.04 3.28 -4.63
C ILE A 41 -6.48 4.66 -4.95
N THR A 42 -7.21 5.71 -4.57
CA THR A 42 -6.76 7.08 -4.80
C THR A 42 -6.22 7.67 -3.51
N PHE A 43 -4.98 8.13 -3.56
CA PHE A 43 -4.29 8.82 -2.48
C PHE A 43 -3.98 10.25 -2.96
N GLY A 44 -4.89 11.20 -2.69
CA GLY A 44 -4.73 12.54 -3.23
C GLY A 44 -4.68 12.54 -4.75
N GLU A 45 -3.56 12.96 -5.33
CA GLU A 45 -3.36 12.98 -6.79
C GLU A 45 -2.75 11.68 -7.34
N PHE A 46 -2.38 10.75 -6.47
CA PHE A 46 -1.75 9.48 -6.87
C PHE A 46 -2.77 8.35 -6.80
N THR A 47 -2.83 7.55 -7.86
CA THR A 47 -3.71 6.38 -7.94
C THR A 47 -2.89 5.11 -8.07
N LEU A 48 -3.18 4.15 -7.20
CA LEU A 48 -2.62 2.80 -7.27
C LEU A 48 -3.68 1.90 -7.93
N VAL A 49 -3.29 1.23 -9.01
CA VAL A 49 -4.18 0.34 -9.78
C VAL A 49 -3.68 -1.08 -9.68
N PHE A 50 -4.56 -2.00 -9.30
CA PHE A 50 -4.27 -3.44 -9.34
C PHE A 50 -5.09 -4.06 -10.47
N GLU A 51 -4.41 -4.72 -11.40
CA GLU A 51 -5.04 -5.42 -12.51
C GLU A 51 -4.82 -6.92 -12.39
N HIS A 52 -5.83 -7.71 -12.78
CA HIS A 52 -5.65 -9.15 -12.85
C HIS A 52 -4.66 -9.48 -13.97
N ALA A 53 -3.48 -9.91 -13.58
CA ALA A 53 -2.43 -10.34 -14.50
C ALA A 53 -1.54 -11.36 -13.77
N PRO A 54 -0.97 -12.32 -14.50
CA PRO A 54 0.00 -13.22 -13.87
C PRO A 54 1.11 -12.39 -13.23
N PRO A 55 1.47 -12.65 -11.96
CA PRO A 55 2.57 -11.93 -11.35
C PRO A 55 3.83 -12.24 -12.15
N THR A 56 4.37 -11.22 -12.81
CA THR A 56 5.71 -11.29 -13.34
C THR A 56 6.69 -11.36 -12.18
N GLU A 57 7.88 -11.91 -12.44
CA GLU A 57 8.92 -12.08 -11.44
C GLU A 57 8.96 -10.94 -10.44
N ARG A 58 9.08 -11.31 -9.17
CA ARG A 58 9.12 -10.41 -8.02
C ARG A 58 10.24 -9.40 -8.15
N ALA A 59 9.96 -8.27 -8.76
CA ALA A 59 10.81 -7.14 -8.61
C ALA A 59 10.84 -6.78 -7.12
N LYS A 60 12.01 -6.43 -6.60
CA LYS A 60 12.09 -5.84 -5.26
C LYS A 60 11.39 -4.50 -5.32
N PHE A 61 10.16 -4.52 -4.89
CA PHE A 61 9.27 -3.37 -4.93
C PHE A 61 8.87 -3.04 -3.50
N GLU A 62 8.95 -1.77 -3.17
CA GLU A 62 8.51 -1.27 -1.88
C GLU A 62 7.71 0.01 -2.10
N LEU A 63 6.49 0.04 -1.59
CA LEU A 63 5.64 1.21 -1.61
C LEU A 63 5.60 1.80 -0.21
N GLY A 64 5.96 3.08 -0.08
CA GLY A 64 5.88 3.81 1.17
C GLY A 64 4.58 4.60 1.25
N LEU A 65 3.82 4.41 2.33
CA LEU A 65 2.59 5.13 2.59
C LEU A 65 2.68 5.84 3.94
N ARG A 66 2.48 7.14 3.95
CA ARG A 66 2.47 7.93 5.18
C ARG A 66 1.06 8.00 5.74
N VAL A 67 0.93 7.78 7.05
CA VAL A 67 -0.33 7.99 7.78
C VAL A 67 -0.23 9.25 8.65
N PRO A 68 -1.36 9.90 8.98
CA PRO A 68 -1.32 11.19 9.65
C PRO A 68 -0.90 11.14 11.11
N ASP A 69 -1.11 10.02 11.80
CA ASP A 69 -0.84 9.94 13.24
C ASP A 69 -0.48 8.51 13.69
N ALA A 70 0.07 8.42 14.90
CA ALA A 70 0.50 7.16 15.48
C ALA A 70 -0.68 6.22 15.76
N ALA A 71 -1.85 6.75 16.09
CA ALA A 71 -3.01 5.91 16.39
C ALA A 71 -3.44 5.10 15.14
N MET A 72 -3.38 5.71 13.96
CA MET A 72 -3.67 5.01 12.71
C MET A 72 -2.63 3.94 12.40
N LEU A 73 -1.35 4.25 12.63
CA LEU A 73 -0.27 3.26 12.47
C LEU A 73 -0.48 2.06 13.40
N ASP A 74 -0.78 2.31 14.66
CA ASP A 74 -1.00 1.25 15.65
C ASP A 74 -2.22 0.40 15.31
N ALA A 75 -3.27 1.00 14.78
CA ALA A 75 -4.45 0.26 14.33
C ALA A 75 -4.13 -0.68 13.17
N ILE A 76 -3.35 -0.22 12.21
CA ILE A 76 -2.91 -1.05 11.08
C ILE A 76 -2.01 -2.19 11.59
N ALA A 77 -1.08 -1.88 12.49
CA ALA A 77 -0.21 -2.89 13.09
C ALA A 77 -1.01 -4.01 13.77
N ALA A 78 -2.04 -3.63 14.52
CA ALA A 78 -2.91 -4.59 15.21
C ALA A 78 -3.67 -5.47 14.22
N ARG A 79 -4.24 -4.90 13.17
CA ARG A 79 -4.98 -5.67 12.15
C ARG A 79 -4.06 -6.61 11.36
N ALA A 80 -2.86 -6.14 11.06
CA ALA A 80 -1.87 -6.91 10.32
C ALA A 80 -1.14 -7.95 11.18
N GLY A 81 -1.17 -7.79 12.50
CA GLY A 81 -0.43 -8.66 13.41
C GLY A 81 1.07 -8.48 13.32
N VAL A 82 1.53 -7.25 13.11
CA VAL A 82 2.95 -6.91 12.98
C VAL A 82 3.38 -5.90 14.02
N ALA A 83 4.68 -5.89 14.34
CA ALA A 83 5.26 -4.90 15.24
C ALA A 83 5.64 -3.64 14.47
N THR A 84 5.64 -2.50 15.17
CA THR A 84 6.21 -1.26 14.65
C THR A 84 7.69 -1.16 15.04
N TYR A 85 8.42 -0.32 14.34
CA TYR A 85 9.83 -0.07 14.63
C TYR A 85 10.14 1.43 14.49
N ASP A 86 11.22 1.87 15.14
CA ASP A 86 11.70 3.23 14.99
C ASP A 86 12.35 3.39 13.62
N ARG A 87 11.98 4.43 12.91
CA ARG A 87 12.42 4.69 11.54
C ARG A 87 13.64 5.60 11.56
N ASP A 88 14.62 5.29 10.71
CA ASP A 88 15.76 6.18 10.49
C ASP A 88 15.24 7.53 9.97
N GLY A 89 15.74 8.60 10.56
CA GLY A 89 15.28 9.94 10.21
C GLY A 89 14.08 10.42 11.00
N GLY A 90 13.59 9.63 11.95
CA GLY A 90 12.49 9.98 12.84
C GLY A 90 11.17 9.31 12.49
N GLY A 91 10.32 9.18 13.50
CA GLY A 91 9.02 8.54 13.39
C GLY A 91 9.07 7.03 13.55
N ARG A 92 7.91 6.41 13.34
CA ARG A 92 7.74 4.94 13.44
C ARG A 92 7.15 4.40 12.16
N ALA A 93 7.39 3.13 11.92
CA ALA A 93 6.91 2.46 10.73
C ALA A 93 6.58 0.99 11.01
N LEU A 94 5.92 0.38 10.04
CA LEU A 94 5.72 -1.06 9.96
C LEU A 94 5.83 -1.51 8.51
N PHE A 95 6.10 -2.79 8.31
CA PHE A 95 6.03 -3.41 6.99
C PHE A 95 4.89 -4.41 6.96
N VAL A 96 4.17 -4.42 5.85
CA VAL A 96 3.22 -5.48 5.53
C VAL A 96 3.52 -6.00 4.13
N THR A 97 3.13 -7.24 3.89
CA THR A 97 3.27 -7.89 2.58
C THR A 97 1.87 -8.23 2.10
N ASP A 98 1.51 -7.78 0.91
CA ASP A 98 0.19 -8.06 0.37
C ASP A 98 0.10 -9.49 -0.21
N PRO A 99 -1.08 -9.95 -0.70
CA PRO A 99 -1.24 -11.31 -1.21
C PRO A 99 -0.30 -11.68 -2.36
N ASP A 100 0.18 -10.72 -3.13
CA ASP A 100 1.14 -10.94 -4.22
C ASP A 100 2.58 -10.70 -3.80
N HIS A 101 2.83 -10.56 -2.49
CA HIS A 101 4.15 -10.33 -1.90
C HIS A 101 4.75 -8.95 -2.22
N TYR A 102 3.92 -7.98 -2.59
CA TYR A 102 4.39 -6.60 -2.65
C TYR A 102 4.62 -6.08 -1.24
N THR A 103 5.77 -5.47 -1.03
CA THR A 103 6.14 -4.93 0.28
C THR A 103 5.65 -3.50 0.43
N ILE A 104 4.97 -3.23 1.54
CA ILE A 104 4.43 -1.90 1.82
C ILE A 104 4.95 -1.45 3.18
N GLU A 105 5.61 -0.30 3.19
CA GLU A 105 5.99 0.38 4.43
C GLU A 105 4.93 1.41 4.76
N ILE A 106 4.38 1.34 5.97
CA ILE A 106 3.45 2.34 6.49
C ILE A 106 4.20 3.10 7.57
N PHE A 107 4.17 4.42 7.51
CA PHE A 107 4.95 5.20 8.45
C PHE A 107 4.25 6.49 8.88
N VAL A 108 4.66 6.97 10.05
CA VAL A 108 4.28 8.26 10.61
C VAL A 108 5.57 8.99 10.99
N ARG A 109 5.58 10.27 10.79
CA ARG A 109 6.71 11.12 11.19
C ARG A 109 6.48 11.80 12.52
#